data_963fc593312405c3ac00d23304423a19
#
_entry.id   963fc593312405c3ac00d23304423a19
#
_cell.length_a   1.000
_cell.length_b   1.000
_cell.length_c   1.000
_cell.angle_alpha   90.00
_cell.angle_beta   90.00
_cell.angle_gamma   90.00
#
_symmetry.space_group_name_H-M   'P 1'
#
loop_
_entity.id
_entity.type
_entity.pdbx_description
1 polymer ?
#
loop_
_entity_poly.entity_id
_entity_poly.type
_entity_poly.pdbx_seq_one_letter_code
_entity_poly.pdbx_strand_id
1 'polypeptide(L)'
;MGEGHLPVCPGTDDFVRLPASIAAPQGSTLDAMVADVFPGLAQRRAGADDSGEYFGERAILTTRNEGVDAINEACIGAFCTDVPATVLLSADDVAEVGDASLYQPEFLNSLNISGLPPHRLALKAGCPIMLLRNMRGMPGMVNGARLIVRRIISRFVLEAVIAVGDFKGEVVYIPRMKMSPSDGVLPFKFARLQFPVRPAFAISINKSQGQTPERIAVYLPQPVFSHGHLYVALSRVGAPDRVSVLAVADGHVVHARGHLDVRCIPAAHRQAYPPGCLLTRNVVYGEALAIHGGAV
;
A
#
# COMPACT_ATOMS: atom_id res chain seq x y z
N MET A 1 -15.46 -14.95 4.95
CA MET A 1 -14.00 -14.79 4.70
C MET A 1 -13.17 -14.94 5.97
N GLY A 2 -13.50 -14.27 7.06
CA GLY A 2 -12.72 -14.35 8.30
C GLY A 2 -12.70 -15.71 8.98
N GLU A 3 -13.72 -16.50 8.76
CA GLU A 3 -13.88 -17.85 9.34
C GLU A 3 -13.40 -18.98 8.41
N GLY A 4 -12.74 -18.67 7.30
CA GLY A 4 -12.20 -19.67 6.37
C GLY A 4 -13.23 -20.29 5.42
N HIS A 5 -14.45 -19.76 5.33
CA HIS A 5 -15.55 -20.32 4.54
C HIS A 5 -15.52 -19.96 3.04
N LEU A 6 -14.46 -19.36 2.52
CA LEU A 6 -14.31 -19.28 1.06
C LEU A 6 -14.10 -20.70 0.49
N PRO A 7 -14.72 -21.00 -0.66
CA PRO A 7 -14.52 -22.29 -1.29
C PRO A 7 -13.02 -22.52 -1.54
N VAL A 8 -12.43 -23.45 -0.81
CA VAL A 8 -11.07 -23.90 -1.01
C VAL A 8 -11.03 -24.70 -2.29
N CYS A 9 -10.00 -24.49 -3.09
CA CYS A 9 -9.83 -25.26 -4.31
C CYS A 9 -9.53 -26.73 -3.98
N PRO A 10 -10.30 -27.71 -4.50
CA PRO A 10 -10.06 -29.11 -4.24
C PRO A 10 -8.61 -29.51 -4.53
N GLY A 11 -7.96 -30.20 -3.56
CA GLY A 11 -6.56 -30.62 -3.67
C GLY A 11 -5.52 -29.52 -3.39
N THR A 12 -5.93 -28.38 -2.87
CA THR A 12 -5.02 -27.34 -2.37
C THR A 12 -5.56 -26.81 -1.04
N ASP A 13 -4.74 -26.84 0.00
CA ASP A 13 -5.18 -26.39 1.33
C ASP A 13 -5.21 -24.86 1.46
N ASP A 14 -4.52 -24.16 0.54
CA ASP A 14 -4.21 -22.73 0.66
C ASP A 14 -4.89 -21.84 -0.40
N PHE A 15 -5.41 -22.38 -1.49
CA PHE A 15 -5.99 -21.57 -2.56
C PHE A 15 -7.49 -21.42 -2.42
N VAL A 16 -7.95 -20.18 -2.48
CA VAL A 16 -9.36 -19.82 -2.45
C VAL A 16 -9.78 -19.22 -3.77
N ARG A 17 -11.03 -19.50 -4.13
CA ARG A 17 -11.66 -18.95 -5.31
C ARG A 17 -12.30 -17.63 -4.97
N LEU A 18 -11.90 -16.55 -5.65
CA LEU A 18 -12.56 -15.26 -5.55
C LEU A 18 -13.75 -15.17 -6.52
N PRO A 19 -14.84 -14.51 -6.13
CA PRO A 19 -15.97 -14.24 -7.01
C PRO A 19 -15.53 -13.47 -8.26
N ALA A 20 -16.11 -13.80 -9.42
CA ALA A 20 -15.83 -13.09 -10.67
C ALA A 20 -16.19 -11.60 -10.61
N SER A 21 -17.15 -11.22 -9.74
CA SER A 21 -17.56 -9.84 -9.54
C SER A 21 -16.47 -8.91 -8.97
N ILE A 22 -15.46 -9.49 -8.28
CA ILE A 22 -14.35 -8.70 -7.72
C ILE A 22 -13.03 -8.94 -8.46
N ALA A 23 -12.99 -9.91 -9.36
CA ALA A 23 -11.80 -10.16 -10.17
C ALA A 23 -11.63 -9.07 -11.23
N ALA A 24 -10.43 -8.52 -11.37
CA ALA A 24 -10.13 -7.60 -12.46
C ALA A 24 -10.34 -8.29 -13.82
N PRO A 25 -10.80 -7.56 -14.86
CA PRO A 25 -10.98 -8.10 -16.19
C PRO A 25 -9.72 -8.77 -16.75
N GLN A 26 -9.91 -9.75 -17.64
CA GLN A 26 -8.79 -10.46 -18.27
C GLN A 26 -7.90 -9.48 -19.04
N GLY A 27 -6.58 -9.60 -18.87
CA GLY A 27 -5.61 -8.70 -19.52
C GLY A 27 -5.46 -7.36 -18.82
N SER A 28 -6.07 -7.16 -17.66
CA SER A 28 -5.88 -5.95 -16.86
C SER A 28 -4.41 -5.77 -16.49
N THR A 29 -3.92 -4.56 -16.69
CA THR A 29 -2.58 -4.14 -16.27
C THR A 29 -2.66 -3.32 -14.98
N LEU A 30 -1.51 -3.05 -14.37
CA LEU A 30 -1.44 -2.13 -13.23
C LEU A 30 -1.95 -0.73 -13.62
N ASP A 31 -1.62 -0.24 -14.82
CA ASP A 31 -2.09 1.08 -15.29
C ASP A 31 -3.60 1.11 -15.44
N ALA A 32 -4.21 0.04 -15.96
CA ALA A 32 -5.67 -0.07 -16.06
C ALA A 32 -6.32 -0.08 -14.67
N MET A 33 -5.70 -0.76 -13.69
CA MET A 33 -6.16 -0.74 -12.30
C MET A 33 -6.03 0.64 -11.66
N VAL A 34 -4.93 1.34 -11.89
CA VAL A 34 -4.73 2.73 -11.42
C VAL A 34 -5.81 3.63 -12.02
N ALA A 35 -6.10 3.52 -13.31
CA ALA A 35 -7.14 4.31 -13.97
C ALA A 35 -8.55 4.00 -13.45
N ASP A 36 -8.83 2.76 -13.08
CA ASP A 36 -10.10 2.34 -12.49
C ASP A 36 -10.31 2.89 -11.07
N VAL A 37 -9.28 2.82 -10.22
CA VAL A 37 -9.35 3.35 -8.84
C VAL A 37 -9.30 4.87 -8.82
N PHE A 38 -8.48 5.46 -9.67
CA PHE A 38 -8.23 6.90 -9.72
C PHE A 38 -8.63 7.50 -11.09
N PRO A 39 -9.92 7.53 -11.44
CA PRO A 39 -10.37 8.06 -12.72
C PRO A 39 -9.98 9.55 -12.85
N GLY A 40 -9.45 9.91 -14.02
CA GLY A 40 -9.02 11.27 -14.29
C GLY A 40 -7.75 11.72 -13.56
N LEU A 41 -6.91 10.78 -13.10
CA LEU A 41 -5.70 11.07 -12.33
C LEU A 41 -4.75 12.04 -13.04
N ALA A 42 -4.56 11.90 -14.34
CA ALA A 42 -3.67 12.73 -15.14
C ALA A 42 -4.13 14.20 -15.24
N GLN A 43 -5.45 14.42 -15.25
CA GLN A 43 -6.08 15.74 -15.39
C GLN A 43 -6.30 16.45 -14.05
N ARG A 44 -6.11 15.74 -12.92
CA ARG A 44 -6.27 16.38 -11.61
C ARG A 44 -5.17 17.39 -11.35
N ARG A 45 -5.56 18.52 -10.77
CA ARG A 45 -4.65 19.63 -10.44
C ARG A 45 -4.53 19.79 -8.93
N ALA A 46 -3.47 20.43 -8.49
CA ALA A 46 -3.33 20.89 -7.12
C ALA A 46 -4.53 21.75 -6.73
N GLY A 47 -5.12 21.49 -5.57
CA GLY A 47 -6.32 22.18 -5.10
C GLY A 47 -7.64 21.60 -5.59
N ALA A 48 -7.66 20.63 -6.51
CA ALA A 48 -8.89 19.98 -6.97
C ALA A 48 -9.55 19.08 -5.90
N ASP A 49 -8.83 18.75 -4.82
CA ASP A 49 -9.31 17.92 -3.71
C ASP A 49 -8.85 18.52 -2.36
N ASP A 50 -9.25 19.76 -2.11
CA ASP A 50 -8.93 20.45 -0.85
C ASP A 50 -9.62 19.79 0.36
N SER A 51 -10.69 19.02 0.13
CA SER A 51 -11.38 18.25 1.19
C SER A 51 -10.71 16.92 1.52
N GLY A 52 -9.79 16.45 0.68
CA GLY A 52 -9.18 15.11 0.79
C GLY A 52 -10.14 13.96 0.46
N GLU A 53 -11.33 14.24 -0.07
CA GLU A 53 -12.39 13.26 -0.28
C GLU A 53 -11.99 12.22 -1.34
N TYR A 54 -11.57 12.69 -2.50
CA TYR A 54 -11.23 11.81 -3.61
C TYR A 54 -10.15 10.77 -3.26
N PHE A 55 -9.04 11.22 -2.69
CA PHE A 55 -7.96 10.31 -2.29
C PHE A 55 -8.22 9.64 -0.93
N GLY A 56 -8.99 10.27 -0.04
CA GLY A 56 -9.40 9.69 1.23
C GLY A 56 -10.25 8.43 1.05
N GLU A 57 -11.08 8.42 0.02
CA GLU A 57 -12.03 7.35 -0.29
C GLU A 57 -11.47 6.26 -1.20
N ARG A 58 -10.26 6.40 -1.71
CA ARG A 58 -9.65 5.46 -2.68
C ARG A 58 -8.28 5.02 -2.25
N ALA A 59 -7.96 3.74 -2.48
CA ALA A 59 -6.61 3.22 -2.24
C ALA A 59 -6.33 1.97 -3.10
N ILE A 60 -5.05 1.75 -3.42
CA ILE A 60 -4.57 0.46 -3.92
C ILE A 60 -3.88 -0.26 -2.76
N LEU A 61 -4.27 -1.51 -2.51
CA LEU A 61 -3.71 -2.34 -1.45
C LEU A 61 -2.76 -3.37 -2.05
N THR A 62 -1.60 -3.56 -1.45
CA THR A 62 -0.67 -4.61 -1.87
C THR A 62 0.02 -5.26 -0.68
N THR A 63 0.66 -6.40 -0.89
CA THR A 63 1.20 -7.22 0.19
C THR A 63 2.51 -6.71 0.77
N ARG A 64 3.39 -6.13 -0.05
CA ARG A 64 4.77 -5.75 0.32
C ARG A 64 5.05 -4.28 0.05
N ASN A 65 6.02 -3.72 0.81
CA ASN A 65 6.43 -2.33 0.67
C ASN A 65 7.05 -2.02 -0.71
N GLU A 66 7.76 -2.96 -1.31
CA GLU A 66 8.32 -2.81 -2.68
C GLU A 66 7.21 -2.56 -3.70
N GLY A 67 6.11 -3.33 -3.61
CA GLY A 67 4.92 -3.11 -4.44
C GLY A 67 4.25 -1.77 -4.18
N VAL A 68 4.19 -1.35 -2.90
CA VAL A 68 3.67 -0.03 -2.51
C VAL A 68 4.50 1.08 -3.16
N ASP A 69 5.84 0.97 -3.11
CA ASP A 69 6.73 2.00 -3.63
C ASP A 69 6.63 2.08 -5.17
N ALA A 70 6.63 0.93 -5.86
CA ALA A 70 6.49 0.88 -7.32
C ALA A 70 5.15 1.48 -7.82
N ILE A 71 4.03 1.14 -7.15
CA ILE A 71 2.71 1.68 -7.51
C ILE A 71 2.67 3.18 -7.22
N ASN A 72 3.18 3.64 -6.09
CA ASN A 72 3.20 5.05 -5.74
C ASN A 72 4.06 5.86 -6.71
N GLU A 73 5.19 5.34 -7.16
CA GLU A 73 6.03 5.98 -8.17
C GLU A 73 5.30 6.12 -9.51
N ALA A 74 4.66 5.04 -9.98
CA ALA A 74 3.83 5.06 -11.19
C ALA A 74 2.68 6.07 -11.07
N CYS A 75 1.98 6.09 -9.94
CA CYS A 75 0.88 7.03 -9.69
C CYS A 75 1.36 8.49 -9.64
N ILE A 76 2.50 8.78 -9.02
CA ILE A 76 3.09 10.13 -9.01
C ILE A 76 3.46 10.56 -10.44
N GLY A 77 3.98 9.64 -11.27
CA GLY A 77 4.24 9.90 -12.68
C GLY A 77 2.97 10.24 -13.46
N ALA A 78 1.92 9.46 -13.26
CA ALA A 78 0.63 9.62 -13.94
C ALA A 78 -0.22 10.79 -13.39
N PHE A 79 -0.01 11.21 -12.14
CA PHE A 79 -0.77 12.29 -11.50
C PHE A 79 -0.31 13.65 -12.01
N CYS A 80 -1.25 14.51 -12.44
CA CYS A 80 -0.98 15.89 -12.83
C CYS A 80 0.23 15.98 -13.76
N THR A 81 0.11 15.47 -14.97
CA THR A 81 1.24 15.28 -15.91
C THR A 81 1.91 16.59 -16.30
N ASP A 82 1.19 17.71 -16.23
CA ASP A 82 1.70 19.06 -16.56
C ASP A 82 2.69 19.62 -15.54
N VAL A 83 2.74 19.03 -14.33
CA VAL A 83 3.59 19.50 -13.23
C VAL A 83 4.63 18.45 -12.89
N PRO A 84 5.93 18.78 -12.92
CA PRO A 84 6.97 17.86 -12.50
C PRO A 84 6.88 17.58 -10.98
N ALA A 85 7.30 16.38 -10.58
CA ALA A 85 7.40 16.06 -9.17
C ALA A 85 8.57 16.80 -8.53
N THR A 86 8.34 17.37 -7.35
CA THR A 86 9.41 17.89 -6.52
C THR A 86 10.09 16.74 -5.79
N VAL A 87 11.38 16.57 -6.01
CA VAL A 87 12.19 15.53 -5.37
C VAL A 87 12.87 16.10 -4.14
N LEU A 88 12.62 15.50 -2.99
CA LEU A 88 13.15 15.89 -1.69
C LEU A 88 14.08 14.77 -1.20
N LEU A 89 15.38 15.04 -1.15
CA LEU A 89 16.39 14.07 -0.70
C LEU A 89 16.53 14.13 0.82
N SER A 90 16.74 12.98 1.47
CA SER A 90 17.08 12.91 2.89
C SER A 90 18.54 13.32 3.13
N ALA A 91 18.84 13.71 4.36
CA ALA A 91 20.19 13.71 4.88
C ALA A 91 20.31 12.52 5.86
N ASP A 92 21.23 11.62 5.56
CA ASP A 92 21.43 10.40 6.32
C ASP A 92 22.73 10.51 7.12
N ASP A 93 22.72 10.03 8.36
CA ASP A 93 23.80 10.18 9.33
C ASP A 93 23.99 8.89 10.13
N VAL A 94 25.23 8.62 10.52
CA VAL A 94 25.61 7.53 11.43
C VAL A 94 26.13 8.11 12.73
N ALA A 95 25.50 7.75 13.84
CA ALA A 95 25.68 8.47 15.12
C ALA A 95 27.01 8.17 15.85
N GLU A 96 27.79 7.17 15.44
CA GLU A 96 29.06 6.82 16.09
C GLU A 96 30.26 7.35 15.31
N VAL A 97 31.11 8.13 15.97
CA VAL A 97 32.20 8.91 15.38
C VAL A 97 33.28 8.02 14.71
N GLY A 98 33.34 6.72 15.04
CA GLY A 98 34.21 5.73 14.40
C GLY A 98 33.66 5.13 13.12
N ASP A 99 32.34 5.09 12.98
CA ASP A 99 31.64 4.35 11.91
C ASP A 99 31.28 5.20 10.69
N ALA A 100 31.26 6.54 10.85
CA ALA A 100 30.89 7.44 9.77
C ALA A 100 31.79 7.33 8.52
N SER A 101 33.06 6.95 8.69
CA SER A 101 34.01 6.73 7.59
C SER A 101 33.87 5.35 6.93
N LEU A 102 33.16 4.41 7.56
CA LEU A 102 32.99 3.03 7.07
C LEU A 102 31.80 2.91 6.08
N TYR A 103 30.85 3.83 6.16
CA TYR A 103 29.63 3.76 5.36
C TYR A 103 29.56 4.92 4.38
N GLN A 104 29.65 4.60 3.09
CA GLN A 104 29.53 5.61 2.04
C GLN A 104 28.10 6.17 1.99
N PRO A 105 27.92 7.47 1.66
CA PRO A 105 26.61 8.10 1.55
C PRO A 105 25.65 7.37 0.60
N GLU A 106 26.17 6.82 -0.50
CA GLU A 106 25.39 6.07 -1.48
C GLU A 106 24.79 4.81 -0.88
N PHE A 107 25.53 4.11 -0.02
CA PHE A 107 25.02 2.95 0.70
C PHE A 107 23.92 3.36 1.68
N LEU A 108 24.14 4.40 2.49
CA LEU A 108 23.14 4.88 3.46
C LEU A 108 21.85 5.33 2.76
N ASN A 109 21.99 6.02 1.64
CA ASN A 109 20.88 6.50 0.82
C ASN A 109 20.06 5.34 0.19
N SER A 110 20.72 4.21 -0.11
CA SER A 110 20.06 3.02 -0.67
C SER A 110 19.22 2.24 0.34
N LEU A 111 19.40 2.49 1.64
CA LEU A 111 18.70 1.76 2.70
C LEU A 111 17.19 2.04 2.66
N ASN A 112 16.41 1.01 2.38
CA ASN A 112 14.95 1.04 2.47
C ASN A 112 14.50 0.32 3.75
N ILE A 113 14.30 1.10 4.81
CA ILE A 113 14.00 0.59 6.15
C ILE A 113 12.51 0.79 6.43
N SER A 114 11.85 -0.29 6.88
CA SER A 114 10.43 -0.22 7.27
C SER A 114 10.22 0.82 8.37
N GLY A 115 9.19 1.65 8.21
CA GLY A 115 8.87 2.74 9.16
C GLY A 115 9.67 4.02 8.99
N LEU A 116 10.66 4.05 8.08
CA LEU A 116 11.34 5.28 7.66
C LEU A 116 10.85 5.75 6.28
N PRO A 117 10.87 7.07 6.02
CA PRO A 117 10.61 7.59 4.69
C PRO A 117 11.75 7.21 3.73
N PRO A 118 11.49 7.16 2.40
CA PRO A 118 12.52 6.91 1.41
C PRO A 118 13.55 8.06 1.39
N HIS A 119 14.79 7.74 0.99
CA HIS A 119 15.80 8.77 0.73
C HIS A 119 15.30 9.78 -0.31
N ARG A 120 14.81 9.27 -1.44
CA ARG A 120 14.24 10.05 -2.52
C ARG A 120 12.72 10.11 -2.39
N LEU A 121 12.20 11.21 -1.84
CA LEU A 121 10.78 11.46 -1.68
C LEU A 121 10.29 12.38 -2.81
N ALA A 122 9.56 11.80 -3.77
CA ALA A 122 8.95 12.56 -4.86
C ALA A 122 7.50 12.90 -4.50
N LEU A 123 7.14 14.19 -4.54
CA LEU A 123 5.81 14.68 -4.22
C LEU A 123 5.35 15.71 -5.26
N LYS A 124 4.03 15.80 -5.44
CA LYS A 124 3.35 16.87 -6.18
C LYS A 124 2.30 17.50 -5.27
N ALA A 125 2.02 18.78 -5.42
CA ALA A 125 0.88 19.41 -4.77
C ALA A 125 -0.43 18.70 -5.20
N GLY A 126 -1.29 18.39 -4.25
CA GLY A 126 -2.51 17.60 -4.46
C GLY A 126 -2.34 16.09 -4.32
N CYS A 127 -1.11 15.55 -4.21
CA CYS A 127 -0.93 14.11 -4.06
C CYS A 127 -1.25 13.62 -2.63
N PRO A 128 -1.78 12.39 -2.48
CA PRO A 128 -1.99 11.79 -1.18
C PRO A 128 -0.66 11.33 -0.57
N ILE A 129 -0.54 11.55 0.73
CA ILE A 129 0.58 11.07 1.54
C ILE A 129 0.07 10.39 2.81
N MET A 130 0.90 9.54 3.40
CA MET A 130 0.64 8.90 4.67
C MET A 130 1.74 9.27 5.67
N LEU A 131 1.33 9.62 6.89
CA LEU A 131 2.24 9.91 7.99
C LEU A 131 2.87 8.61 8.52
N LEU A 132 4.16 8.62 8.81
CA LEU A 132 4.92 7.46 9.28
C LEU A 132 5.25 7.51 10.77
N ARG A 133 4.98 8.62 11.43
CA ARG A 133 5.25 8.85 12.86
C ARG A 133 4.13 9.67 13.50
N ASN A 134 3.86 9.42 14.77
CA ASN A 134 2.97 10.28 15.55
C ASN A 134 3.63 11.64 15.77
N MET A 135 2.90 12.71 15.54
CA MET A 135 3.35 14.07 15.84
C MET A 135 2.72 14.53 17.15
N ARG A 136 3.54 14.64 18.18
CA ARG A 136 3.08 15.00 19.53
C ARG A 136 2.43 16.38 19.55
N GLY A 137 1.29 16.49 20.23
CA GLY A 137 0.58 17.77 20.38
C GLY A 137 -0.22 18.21 19.14
N MET A 138 -0.31 17.37 18.10
CA MET A 138 -1.09 17.65 16.90
C MET A 138 -2.20 16.59 16.74
N PRO A 139 -3.45 16.91 17.08
CA PRO A 139 -4.58 16.01 16.91
C PRO A 139 -4.69 15.49 15.47
N GLY A 140 -5.11 14.24 15.30
CA GLY A 140 -5.22 13.62 13.97
C GLY A 140 -3.90 13.24 13.30
N MET A 141 -2.74 13.73 13.79
CA MET A 141 -1.43 13.48 13.21
C MET A 141 -0.77 12.24 13.81
N VAL A 142 -1.36 11.09 13.54
CA VAL A 142 -0.89 9.77 14.00
C VAL A 142 -0.26 8.97 12.85
N ASN A 143 0.56 7.99 13.18
CA ASN A 143 1.11 7.05 12.19
C ASN A 143 -0.04 6.37 11.42
N GLY A 144 0.03 6.40 10.09
CA GLY A 144 -1.04 5.90 9.23
C GLY A 144 -2.07 6.95 8.82
N ALA A 145 -2.06 8.16 9.41
CA ALA A 145 -2.94 9.24 8.97
C ALA A 145 -2.68 9.57 7.50
N ARG A 146 -3.77 9.69 6.74
CA ARG A 146 -3.74 10.07 5.31
C ARG A 146 -3.99 11.56 5.18
N LEU A 147 -3.13 12.21 4.40
CA LEU A 147 -3.16 13.64 4.15
C LEU A 147 -3.01 13.90 2.65
N ILE A 148 -3.39 15.10 2.23
CA ILE A 148 -3.14 15.62 0.87
C ILE A 148 -2.12 16.73 0.95
N VAL A 149 -1.08 16.67 0.14
CA VAL A 149 -0.10 17.74 0.03
C VAL A 149 -0.76 18.98 -0.58
N ARG A 150 -0.92 20.01 0.20
CA ARG A 150 -1.47 21.27 -0.31
C ARG A 150 -0.39 22.08 -1.01
N ARG A 151 0.76 22.21 -0.37
CA ARG A 151 1.88 22.98 -0.87
C ARG A 151 3.21 22.52 -0.27
N ILE A 152 4.24 22.48 -1.08
CA ILE A 152 5.63 22.33 -0.62
C ILE A 152 6.16 23.74 -0.36
N ILE A 153 6.14 24.18 0.90
CA ILE A 153 6.53 25.55 1.28
C ILE A 153 8.03 25.71 1.09
N SER A 154 8.80 24.73 1.53
CA SER A 154 10.25 24.73 1.42
C SER A 154 10.80 23.31 1.52
N ARG A 155 12.11 23.18 1.39
CA ARG A 155 12.78 21.89 1.66
C ARG A 155 12.64 21.41 3.12
N PHE A 156 12.07 22.20 4.01
CA PHE A 156 11.94 21.88 5.44
C PHE A 156 10.50 21.73 5.93
N VAL A 157 9.52 22.28 5.19
CA VAL A 157 8.12 22.31 5.63
C VAL A 157 7.19 21.99 4.47
N LEU A 158 6.28 21.03 4.70
CA LEU A 158 5.12 20.72 3.86
C LEU A 158 3.85 21.28 4.52
N GLU A 159 2.96 21.83 3.73
CA GLU A 159 1.58 22.13 4.11
C GLU A 159 0.69 21.01 3.55
N ALA A 160 -0.13 20.42 4.39
CA ALA A 160 -1.01 19.33 4.02
C ALA A 160 -2.38 19.46 4.69
N VAL A 161 -3.37 18.77 4.17
CA VAL A 161 -4.72 18.67 4.73
C VAL A 161 -4.98 17.25 5.18
N ILE A 162 -5.57 17.06 6.36
CA ILE A 162 -5.98 15.74 6.85
C ILE A 162 -7.15 15.25 5.98
N ALA A 163 -6.98 14.07 5.35
CA ALA A 163 -7.92 13.57 4.37
C ALA A 163 -9.05 12.72 4.98
N VAL A 164 -8.83 12.13 6.17
CA VAL A 164 -9.72 11.13 6.77
C VAL A 164 -9.77 11.28 8.30
N GLY A 165 -10.90 10.92 8.90
CA GLY A 165 -11.10 10.91 10.35
C GLY A 165 -11.73 12.20 10.87
N ASP A 166 -11.75 12.33 12.21
CA ASP A 166 -12.46 13.41 12.92
C ASP A 166 -11.88 14.80 12.63
N PHE A 167 -10.63 14.86 12.19
CA PHE A 167 -9.90 16.09 11.86
C PHE A 167 -9.83 16.34 10.34
N LYS A 168 -10.68 15.67 9.53
CA LYS A 168 -10.73 15.86 8.07
C LYS A 168 -10.91 17.33 7.72
N GLY A 169 -10.10 17.82 6.78
CA GLY A 169 -10.10 19.20 6.32
C GLY A 169 -9.19 20.16 7.08
N GLU A 170 -8.64 19.73 8.22
CA GLU A 170 -7.68 20.58 8.94
C GLU A 170 -6.36 20.69 8.21
N VAL A 171 -5.83 21.92 8.16
CA VAL A 171 -4.54 22.24 7.56
C VAL A 171 -3.45 22.03 8.60
N VAL A 172 -2.44 21.28 8.22
CA VAL A 172 -1.30 20.94 9.10
C VAL A 172 0.03 21.22 8.42
N TYR A 173 1.05 21.50 9.23
CA TYR A 173 2.40 21.73 8.77
C TYR A 173 3.31 20.61 9.23
N ILE A 174 3.99 19.97 8.27
CA ILE A 174 4.84 18.81 8.51
C ILE A 174 6.30 19.23 8.33
N PRO A 175 7.09 19.29 9.40
CA PRO A 175 8.52 19.59 9.30
C PRO A 175 9.32 18.34 8.93
N ARG A 176 10.52 18.52 8.41
CA ARG A 176 11.54 17.48 8.41
C ARG A 176 11.95 17.16 9.83
N MET A 177 12.13 15.87 10.09
CA MET A 177 12.56 15.40 11.40
C MET A 177 13.60 14.29 11.28
N LYS A 178 14.49 14.21 12.26
CA LYS A 178 15.47 13.13 12.38
C LYS A 178 14.75 11.88 12.91
N MET A 179 14.86 10.79 12.18
CA MET A 179 14.22 9.51 12.49
C MET A 179 15.24 8.40 12.45
N SER A 180 15.16 7.50 13.42
CA SER A 180 15.98 6.29 13.49
C SER A 180 15.10 5.06 13.37
N PRO A 181 15.60 3.94 12.81
CA PRO A 181 14.93 2.66 12.87
C PRO A 181 14.80 2.19 14.32
N SER A 182 14.00 1.14 14.52
CA SER A 182 13.97 0.44 15.82
C SER A 182 15.32 -0.23 16.08
N ASP A 183 15.64 -0.39 17.36
CA ASP A 183 16.90 -1.03 17.78
C ASP A 183 16.99 -2.44 17.18
N GLY A 184 18.19 -2.83 16.79
CA GLY A 184 18.50 -4.16 16.23
C GLY A 184 18.17 -4.33 14.73
N VAL A 185 17.60 -3.33 14.05
CA VAL A 185 17.35 -3.39 12.59
C VAL A 185 18.65 -3.27 11.78
N LEU A 186 19.58 -2.46 12.26
CA LEU A 186 20.91 -2.28 11.65
C LEU A 186 21.99 -2.55 12.69
N PRO A 187 23.19 -2.99 12.27
CA PRO A 187 24.33 -3.20 13.17
C PRO A 187 24.99 -1.90 13.63
N PHE A 188 24.50 -0.75 13.17
CA PHE A 188 25.00 0.59 13.51
C PHE A 188 23.84 1.55 13.76
N LYS A 189 24.12 2.66 14.44
CA LYS A 189 23.12 3.70 14.74
C LYS A 189 22.93 4.61 13.54
N PHE A 190 21.81 4.41 12.84
CA PHE A 190 21.41 5.18 11.65
C PHE A 190 20.35 6.22 12.00
N ALA A 191 20.45 7.38 11.37
CA ALA A 191 19.41 8.40 11.44
C ALA A 191 19.21 9.08 10.08
N ARG A 192 17.95 9.26 9.70
CA ARG A 192 17.52 9.91 8.46
C ARG A 192 16.77 11.19 8.77
N LEU A 193 17.25 12.32 8.27
CA LEU A 193 16.52 13.59 8.30
C LEU A 193 15.67 13.69 7.03
N GLN A 194 14.36 13.51 7.14
CA GLN A 194 13.41 13.58 6.04
C GLN A 194 12.02 13.96 6.57
N PHE A 195 11.10 14.28 5.69
CA PHE A 195 9.68 14.37 6.05
C PHE A 195 9.17 13.00 6.49
N PRO A 196 8.44 12.90 7.61
CA PRO A 196 7.92 11.64 8.13
C PRO A 196 6.71 11.14 7.32
N VAL A 197 6.79 11.18 6.00
CA VAL A 197 5.70 10.82 5.10
C VAL A 197 6.18 9.98 3.92
N ARG A 198 5.23 9.29 3.30
CA ARG A 198 5.41 8.66 1.98
C ARG A 198 4.16 8.87 1.12
N PRO A 199 4.26 8.80 -0.22
CA PRO A 199 3.09 8.79 -1.10
C PRO A 199 2.11 7.68 -0.70
N ALA A 200 0.81 7.92 -0.87
CA ALA A 200 -0.24 7.04 -0.38
C ALA A 200 -1.39 6.81 -1.39
N PHE A 201 -1.09 6.71 -2.66
CA PHE A 201 -1.99 6.12 -3.66
C PHE A 201 -2.13 4.62 -3.40
N ALA A 202 -1.03 3.96 -3.11
CA ALA A 202 -0.98 2.59 -2.64
C ALA A 202 -0.47 2.52 -1.20
N ILE A 203 -1.00 1.55 -0.44
CA ILE A 203 -0.61 1.25 0.94
C ILE A 203 -0.53 -0.27 1.13
N SER A 204 0.24 -0.72 2.11
CA SER A 204 0.24 -2.15 2.45
C SER A 204 -1.07 -2.54 3.12
N ILE A 205 -1.52 -3.78 2.89
CA ILE A 205 -2.76 -4.32 3.47
C ILE A 205 -2.79 -4.10 4.99
N ASN A 206 -1.69 -4.32 5.68
CA ASN A 206 -1.62 -4.12 7.14
C ASN A 206 -1.88 -2.67 7.56
N LYS A 207 -1.44 -1.69 6.77
CA LYS A 207 -1.66 -0.26 7.05
C LYS A 207 -3.06 0.22 6.67
N SER A 208 -3.82 -0.56 5.90
CA SER A 208 -5.22 -0.27 5.61
C SER A 208 -6.15 -0.63 6.77
N GLN A 209 -5.67 -1.32 7.77
CA GLN A 209 -6.44 -1.72 8.94
C GLN A 209 -6.97 -0.48 9.68
N GLY A 210 -8.26 -0.45 9.97
CA GLY A 210 -8.93 0.73 10.56
C GLY A 210 -9.33 1.82 9.55
N GLN A 211 -8.96 1.69 8.27
CA GLN A 211 -9.43 2.59 7.22
C GLN A 211 -10.63 1.97 6.48
N THR A 212 -11.59 2.81 6.06
CA THR A 212 -12.80 2.40 5.33
C THR A 212 -12.93 3.23 4.06
N PRO A 213 -12.07 3.04 3.05
CA PRO A 213 -12.23 3.70 1.77
C PRO A 213 -13.50 3.21 1.07
N GLU A 214 -14.07 4.04 0.18
CA GLU A 214 -15.22 3.63 -0.61
C GLU A 214 -14.86 2.68 -1.74
N ARG A 215 -13.70 2.89 -2.38
CA ARG A 215 -13.21 2.06 -3.49
C ARG A 215 -11.77 1.65 -3.27
N ILE A 216 -11.50 0.36 -3.46
CA ILE A 216 -10.14 -0.18 -3.42
C ILE A 216 -9.85 -1.06 -4.62
N ALA A 217 -8.56 -1.14 -4.97
CA ALA A 217 -8.04 -2.28 -5.71
C ALA A 217 -7.04 -3.04 -4.84
N VAL A 218 -7.02 -4.35 -4.99
CA VAL A 218 -6.05 -5.23 -4.34
C VAL A 218 -5.11 -5.77 -5.41
N TYR A 219 -3.86 -5.33 -5.39
CA TYR A 219 -2.83 -5.77 -6.31
C TYR A 219 -1.96 -6.83 -5.64
N LEU A 220 -1.99 -8.04 -6.16
CA LEU A 220 -1.28 -9.20 -5.64
C LEU A 220 -0.23 -9.68 -6.65
N PRO A 221 0.93 -9.01 -6.75
CA PRO A 221 2.05 -9.50 -7.58
C PRO A 221 2.62 -10.80 -7.04
N GLN A 222 2.41 -11.07 -5.76
CA GLN A 222 2.69 -12.29 -5.05
C GLN A 222 1.52 -12.62 -4.13
N PRO A 223 1.28 -13.91 -3.83
CA PRO A 223 0.25 -14.30 -2.89
C PRO A 223 0.43 -13.64 -1.52
N VAL A 224 -0.68 -13.51 -0.79
CA VAL A 224 -0.64 -13.14 0.63
C VAL A 224 0.21 -14.15 1.42
N PHE A 225 0.90 -13.68 2.44
CA PHE A 225 1.84 -14.50 3.22
C PHE A 225 1.53 -14.53 4.72
N SER A 226 0.52 -13.81 5.18
CA SER A 226 0.16 -13.69 6.58
C SER A 226 -1.30 -14.07 6.82
N HIS A 227 -1.58 -14.63 8.00
CA HIS A 227 -2.94 -14.97 8.43
C HIS A 227 -3.89 -13.78 8.34
N GLY A 228 -5.08 -14.01 7.79
CA GLY A 228 -6.11 -12.99 7.65
C GLY A 228 -5.82 -11.85 6.68
N HIS A 229 -4.67 -11.84 6.02
CA HIS A 229 -4.21 -10.74 5.17
C HIS A 229 -5.20 -10.45 4.02
N LEU A 230 -5.68 -11.50 3.35
CA LEU A 230 -6.69 -11.38 2.31
C LEU A 230 -8.03 -10.86 2.87
N TYR A 231 -8.44 -11.35 4.05
CA TYR A 231 -9.64 -10.89 4.74
C TYR A 231 -9.54 -9.40 5.07
N VAL A 232 -8.42 -8.95 5.64
CA VAL A 232 -8.19 -7.53 5.94
C VAL A 232 -8.33 -6.69 4.67
N ALA A 233 -7.75 -7.11 3.55
CA ALA A 233 -7.84 -6.39 2.29
C ALA A 233 -9.30 -6.26 1.80
N LEU A 234 -10.02 -7.38 1.72
CA LEU A 234 -11.37 -7.43 1.15
C LEU A 234 -12.43 -6.82 2.07
N SER A 235 -12.19 -6.82 3.40
CA SER A 235 -13.10 -6.21 4.38
C SER A 235 -12.99 -4.69 4.49
N ARG A 236 -12.11 -4.04 3.72
CA ARG A 236 -11.98 -2.57 3.75
C ARG A 236 -13.16 -1.84 3.13
N VAL A 237 -13.91 -2.48 2.26
CA VAL A 237 -15.11 -1.92 1.61
C VAL A 237 -16.35 -2.68 2.02
N GLY A 238 -17.49 -1.99 2.02
CA GLY A 238 -18.77 -2.57 2.43
C GLY A 238 -19.51 -3.32 1.32
N ALA A 239 -19.06 -3.24 0.06
CA ALA A 239 -19.75 -3.83 -1.08
C ALA A 239 -18.78 -4.41 -2.11
N PRO A 240 -19.11 -5.54 -2.77
CA PRO A 240 -18.21 -6.22 -3.71
C PRO A 240 -17.96 -5.44 -5.01
N ASP A 241 -18.83 -4.53 -5.41
CA ASP A 241 -18.67 -3.64 -6.57
C ASP A 241 -17.65 -2.51 -6.34
N ARG A 242 -17.23 -2.34 -5.08
CA ARG A 242 -16.25 -1.33 -4.66
C ARG A 242 -14.83 -1.87 -4.52
N VAL A 243 -14.61 -3.14 -4.83
CA VAL A 243 -13.30 -3.79 -4.80
C VAL A 243 -12.99 -4.46 -6.12
N SER A 244 -11.78 -4.28 -6.63
CA SER A 244 -11.22 -5.06 -7.72
C SER A 244 -9.93 -5.75 -7.27
N VAL A 245 -9.73 -6.99 -7.70
CA VAL A 245 -8.54 -7.77 -7.35
C VAL A 245 -7.79 -8.16 -8.61
N LEU A 246 -6.54 -7.72 -8.70
CA LEU A 246 -5.60 -8.13 -9.75
C LEU A 246 -4.51 -8.99 -9.11
N ALA A 247 -4.58 -10.30 -9.33
CA ALA A 247 -3.55 -11.24 -8.92
C ALA A 247 -2.66 -11.55 -10.13
N VAL A 248 -1.35 -11.50 -9.90
CA VAL A 248 -0.33 -11.75 -10.91
C VAL A 248 0.52 -12.91 -10.40
N ALA A 249 0.65 -13.99 -11.17
CA ALA A 249 1.57 -15.08 -10.89
C ALA A 249 2.71 -15.01 -11.91
N ASP A 250 3.94 -14.96 -11.45
CA ASP A 250 5.15 -14.95 -12.28
C ASP A 250 5.12 -13.95 -13.45
N GLY A 251 4.54 -12.75 -13.22
CA GLY A 251 4.39 -11.71 -14.24
C GLY A 251 3.18 -11.88 -15.18
N HIS A 252 2.35 -12.89 -14.95
CA HIS A 252 1.13 -13.13 -15.70
C HIS A 252 -0.12 -12.99 -14.83
N VAL A 253 -1.16 -12.38 -15.39
CA VAL A 253 -2.48 -12.29 -14.75
C VAL A 253 -3.09 -13.68 -14.70
N VAL A 254 -3.39 -14.19 -13.51
CA VAL A 254 -4.01 -15.51 -13.33
C VAL A 254 -5.50 -15.40 -13.61
N HIS A 255 -5.88 -15.58 -14.87
CA HIS A 255 -7.25 -15.83 -15.25
C HIS A 255 -7.41 -17.32 -15.58
N ALA A 256 -8.47 -17.93 -15.07
CA ALA A 256 -8.80 -19.33 -15.31
C ALA A 256 -9.32 -19.62 -16.73
N ARG A 257 -8.69 -19.07 -17.76
CA ARG A 257 -8.79 -19.51 -19.15
C ARG A 257 -7.39 -19.69 -19.73
N GLY A 258 -6.84 -20.89 -19.57
CA GLY A 258 -5.89 -21.48 -20.50
C GLY A 258 -4.40 -21.24 -20.24
N HIS A 259 -3.98 -20.35 -19.36
CA HIS A 259 -2.57 -20.20 -18.99
C HIS A 259 -2.42 -19.79 -17.51
N LEU A 260 -2.93 -20.64 -16.64
CA LEU A 260 -2.30 -20.81 -15.34
C LEU A 260 -0.89 -21.35 -15.60
N ASP A 261 0.13 -20.82 -14.94
CA ASP A 261 1.29 -21.65 -14.66
C ASP A 261 0.78 -22.73 -13.68
N VAL A 262 0.21 -23.77 -14.31
CA VAL A 262 -0.49 -24.89 -13.69
C VAL A 262 0.46 -25.74 -12.84
N ARG A 263 1.73 -25.32 -12.68
CA ARG A 263 2.72 -25.99 -11.83
C ARG A 263 2.32 -25.95 -10.36
N CYS A 264 1.53 -24.94 -9.96
CA CYS A 264 1.02 -24.79 -8.58
C CYS A 264 -0.28 -25.57 -8.30
N ILE A 265 -0.98 -26.10 -9.32
CA ILE A 265 -2.20 -26.89 -9.14
C ILE A 265 -1.92 -28.34 -9.54
N PRO A 266 -2.17 -29.34 -8.67
CA PRO A 266 -2.03 -30.74 -9.00
C PRO A 266 -2.79 -31.08 -10.30
N ALA A 267 -2.17 -31.83 -11.20
CA ALA A 267 -2.71 -32.14 -12.53
C ALA A 267 -4.13 -32.74 -12.50
N ALA A 268 -4.45 -33.51 -11.45
CA ALA A 268 -5.77 -34.12 -11.23
C ALA A 268 -6.91 -33.12 -11.02
N HIS A 269 -6.60 -31.88 -10.61
CA HIS A 269 -7.62 -30.88 -10.26
C HIS A 269 -7.76 -29.76 -11.30
N ARG A 270 -6.95 -29.75 -12.36
CA ARG A 270 -6.96 -28.70 -13.40
C ARG A 270 -8.27 -28.57 -14.17
N GLN A 271 -9.04 -29.63 -14.28
CA GLN A 271 -10.33 -29.65 -14.98
C GLN A 271 -11.51 -29.12 -14.15
N ALA A 272 -11.34 -28.95 -12.83
CA ALA A 272 -12.42 -28.58 -11.91
C ALA A 272 -12.75 -27.09 -11.85
N TYR A 273 -12.01 -26.23 -12.55
CA TYR A 273 -12.18 -24.79 -12.44
C TYR A 273 -12.94 -24.21 -13.63
N PRO A 274 -14.12 -23.60 -13.41
CA PRO A 274 -14.84 -22.94 -14.49
C PRO A 274 -14.04 -21.73 -15.01
N PRO A 275 -14.19 -21.42 -16.30
CA PRO A 275 -13.58 -20.25 -16.91
C PRO A 275 -13.97 -18.96 -16.15
N GLY A 276 -13.02 -18.06 -15.92
CA GLY A 276 -13.25 -16.77 -15.25
C GLY A 276 -13.04 -16.75 -13.73
N CYS A 277 -12.54 -17.84 -13.12
CA CYS A 277 -12.17 -17.83 -11.70
C CYS A 277 -10.79 -17.18 -11.48
N LEU A 278 -10.73 -16.27 -10.53
CA LEU A 278 -9.47 -15.79 -9.98
C LEU A 278 -9.12 -16.64 -8.76
N LEU A 279 -7.95 -17.29 -8.81
CA LEU A 279 -7.42 -18.08 -7.70
C LEU A 279 -6.33 -17.27 -7.02
N THR A 280 -6.38 -17.17 -5.70
CA THR A 280 -5.32 -16.58 -4.91
C THR A 280 -5.10 -17.41 -3.66
N ARG A 281 -3.88 -17.33 -3.13
CA ARG A 281 -3.55 -17.97 -1.87
C ARG A 281 -4.21 -17.24 -0.71
N ASN A 282 -4.79 -17.97 0.23
CA ASN A 282 -5.26 -17.46 1.50
C ASN A 282 -4.50 -18.18 2.62
N VAL A 283 -3.92 -17.42 3.52
CA VAL A 283 -3.19 -17.97 4.67
C VAL A 283 -4.10 -17.89 5.88
N VAL A 284 -4.54 -19.06 6.38
CA VAL A 284 -5.35 -19.19 7.59
C VAL A 284 -4.63 -20.15 8.54
N TYR A 285 -4.19 -19.65 9.69
CA TYR A 285 -3.63 -20.50 10.73
C TYR A 285 -4.77 -21.11 11.54
N GLY A 286 -4.99 -22.42 11.41
CA GLY A 286 -6.05 -23.15 12.12
C GLY A 286 -5.99 -22.99 13.65
N GLU A 287 -4.80 -22.87 14.20
CA GLU A 287 -4.56 -22.62 15.63
C GLU A 287 -5.15 -21.27 16.09
N ALA A 288 -5.12 -20.24 15.26
CA ALA A 288 -5.70 -18.93 15.58
C ALA A 288 -7.24 -18.97 15.60
N LEU A 289 -7.86 -19.85 14.83
CA LEU A 289 -9.31 -20.07 14.83
C LEU A 289 -9.77 -20.91 16.04
N ALA A 290 -8.95 -21.86 16.47
CA ALA A 290 -9.26 -22.72 17.61
C ALA A 290 -9.33 -21.95 18.95
N ILE A 291 -8.60 -20.85 19.09
CA ILE A 291 -8.61 -20.02 20.30
C ILE A 291 -9.94 -19.25 20.44
N HIS A 292 -10.64 -18.96 19.34
CA HIS A 292 -11.90 -18.20 19.36
C HIS A 292 -13.16 -19.10 19.34
N GLY A 293 -13.01 -20.39 19.07
CA GLY A 293 -14.11 -21.36 19.06
C GLY A 293 -14.43 -22.01 20.41
N GLY A 294 -13.75 -21.64 21.47
CA GLY A 294 -13.88 -22.24 22.80
C GLY A 294 -14.78 -21.49 23.79
N ALA A 295 -15.63 -20.57 23.33
CA ALA A 295 -16.56 -19.83 24.18
C ALA A 295 -17.87 -19.57 23.42
N VAL A 296 -18.71 -20.61 23.31
CA VAL A 296 -20.18 -20.50 23.26
C VAL A 296 -20.75 -21.60 24.13
#